data_f774b3882e15ff1c84c82e0bdad9bdae
#
_entry.id   f774b3882e15ff1c84c82e0bdad9bdae
#
_cell.length_a   1.000
_cell.length_b   1.000
_cell.length_c   1.000
_cell.angle_alpha   90.00
_cell.angle_beta   90.00
_cell.angle_gamma   90.00
#
_symmetry.space_group_name_H-M   'P 1'
#
loop_
_entity.id
_entity.type
_entity.pdbx_description
1 polymer ?
#
loop_
_entity_poly.entity_id
_entity_poly.type
_entity_poly.pdbx_seq_one_letter_code
_entity_poly.pdbx_strand_id
1 'polypeptide(L)'
;MNNESVLSFEILPGEAARLLAEGRAVLIDVREPHEYQLARIDGARLIPMHAVPQRLQELEAAADEKILIVYCHHGVRSLTVVEWLRRQGVEQCASLIGGIDLWSRQVDPQVQRY
;
A
#
# COMPACT_ATOMS: atom_id res chain seq x y z
N MET A 1 -4.79 -5.07 26.60
CA MET A 1 -4.63 -4.98 25.78
C MET A 1 -4.41 -4.48 24.97
N ASN A 2 -4.28 -4.57 24.68
CA ASN A 2 -3.93 -3.73 24.01
C ASN A 2 -4.37 -3.62 22.66
N ASN A 3 -4.78 -2.82 22.18
CA ASN A 3 -5.29 -2.67 20.92
C ASN A 3 -4.43 -1.92 20.06
N GLU A 4 -3.30 -1.74 20.48
CA GLU A 4 -2.34 -1.05 19.70
C GLU A 4 -2.04 -1.80 18.42
N SER A 5 -2.45 -3.06 18.35
CA SER A 5 -2.24 -3.81 17.13
C SER A 5 -3.29 -3.51 16.05
N VAL A 6 -4.30 -2.72 16.38
CA VAL A 6 -5.34 -2.41 15.39
C VAL A 6 -4.86 -1.30 14.48
N LEU A 7 -4.68 -1.65 13.20
CA LEU A 7 -4.21 -0.70 12.22
C LEU A 7 -5.39 -0.03 11.54
N SER A 8 -5.34 1.29 11.35
CA SER A 8 -6.36 2.01 10.59
C SER A 8 -6.41 1.52 9.16
N PHE A 9 -7.56 1.70 8.51
CA PHE A 9 -7.69 1.35 7.10
C PHE A 9 -6.80 2.21 6.22
N GLU A 10 -6.43 3.41 6.69
CA GLU A 10 -5.61 4.33 5.92
C GLU A 10 -4.42 4.80 6.74
N ILE A 11 -3.33 5.16 6.04
CA ILE A 11 -2.11 5.58 6.68
C ILE A 11 -1.56 6.80 5.95
N LEU A 12 -1.05 7.77 6.71
CA LEU A 12 -0.48 8.99 6.16
C LEU A 12 0.89 8.71 5.53
N PRO A 13 1.26 9.47 4.48
CA PRO A 13 2.55 9.23 3.81
C PRO A 13 3.76 9.27 4.76
N GLY A 14 3.78 10.22 5.69
CA GLY A 14 4.91 10.32 6.61
C GLY A 14 5.05 9.11 7.51
N GLU A 15 3.94 8.59 8.00
CA GLU A 15 3.97 7.40 8.83
C GLU A 15 4.36 6.18 8.01
N ALA A 16 3.84 6.07 6.79
CA ALA A 16 4.21 4.99 5.89
C ALA A 16 5.71 5.02 5.61
N ALA A 17 6.26 6.20 5.35
CA ALA A 17 7.69 6.34 5.10
C ALA A 17 8.51 5.86 6.28
N ARG A 18 8.06 6.19 7.49
CA ARG A 18 8.75 5.76 8.71
C ARG A 18 8.76 4.24 8.84
N LEU A 19 7.60 3.61 8.63
CA LEU A 19 7.51 2.15 8.72
C LEU A 19 8.38 1.46 7.66
N LEU A 20 8.39 2.01 6.45
CA LEU A 20 9.23 1.47 5.38
C LEU A 20 10.70 1.59 5.72
N ALA A 21 11.12 2.73 6.26
CA ALA A 21 12.52 2.95 6.64
C ALA A 21 12.94 2.01 7.77
N GLU A 22 12.01 1.65 8.65
CA GLU A 22 12.29 0.72 9.74
C GLU A 22 12.23 -0.74 9.31
N GLY A 23 11.93 -1.02 8.06
CA GLY A 23 11.82 -2.38 7.56
C GLY A 23 10.57 -3.11 8.04
N ARG A 24 9.54 -2.38 8.49
CA ARG A 24 8.33 -2.95 9.07
C ARG A 24 7.17 -3.05 8.09
N ALA A 25 7.35 -2.54 6.89
CA ALA A 25 6.28 -2.48 5.90
C ALA A 25 6.81 -2.77 4.52
N VAL A 26 5.91 -3.16 3.62
CA VAL A 26 6.20 -3.30 2.19
C VAL A 26 5.12 -2.57 1.41
N LEU A 27 5.47 -2.11 0.21
CA LEU A 27 4.56 -1.37 -0.66
C LEU A 27 3.94 -2.29 -1.70
N ILE A 28 2.63 -2.22 -1.84
CA ILE A 28 1.88 -2.95 -2.86
C ILE A 28 1.21 -1.91 -3.76
N ASP A 29 1.57 -1.92 -5.04
CA ASP A 29 1.03 -0.99 -6.03
C ASP A 29 -0.09 -1.69 -6.77
N VAL A 30 -1.32 -1.17 -6.67
CA VAL A 30 -2.48 -1.82 -7.28
C VAL A 30 -2.97 -1.09 -8.52
N ARG A 31 -2.12 -0.23 -9.08
CA ARG A 31 -2.42 0.49 -10.32
C ARG A 31 -2.20 -0.42 -11.54
N GLU A 32 -2.41 0.13 -12.73
CA GLU A 32 -2.17 -0.59 -13.96
C GLU A 32 -0.69 -0.57 -14.34
N PRO A 33 -0.24 -1.55 -15.14
CA PRO A 33 1.17 -1.60 -15.51
C PRO A 33 1.69 -0.33 -16.19
N HIS A 34 0.87 0.35 -17.01
CA HIS A 34 1.32 1.57 -17.67
C HIS A 34 1.55 2.70 -16.67
N GLU A 35 0.78 2.73 -15.57
CA GLU A 35 1.01 3.71 -14.51
C GLU A 35 2.32 3.42 -13.78
N TYR A 36 2.58 2.16 -13.51
CA TYR A 36 3.81 1.72 -12.85
C TYR A 36 5.04 2.09 -13.67
N GLN A 37 4.95 1.98 -15.00
CA GLN A 37 6.07 2.36 -15.85
C GLN A 37 6.25 3.87 -15.89
N LEU A 38 5.17 4.62 -15.78
CA LEU A 38 5.23 6.08 -15.81
C LEU A 38 5.86 6.64 -14.54
N ALA A 39 5.46 6.13 -13.39
CA ALA A 39 5.97 6.59 -12.10
C ALA A 39 5.68 5.51 -11.06
N ARG A 40 6.59 5.34 -10.09
CA ARG A 40 6.37 4.36 -9.01
C ARG A 40 7.20 4.74 -7.80
N ILE A 41 6.84 4.18 -6.67
CA ILE A 41 7.64 4.31 -5.46
C ILE A 41 8.62 3.13 -5.45
N ASP A 42 9.90 3.42 -5.22
CA ASP A 42 10.93 2.39 -5.22
C ASP A 42 10.59 1.27 -4.25
N GLY A 43 10.83 0.05 -4.68
CA GLY A 43 10.61 -1.12 -3.84
C GLY A 43 9.18 -1.65 -3.88
N ALA A 44 8.28 -0.98 -4.58
CA ALA A 44 6.89 -1.42 -4.65
C ALA A 44 6.75 -2.68 -5.49
N ARG A 45 5.86 -3.56 -5.04
CA ARG A 45 5.49 -4.77 -5.79
C ARG A 45 4.20 -4.47 -6.53
N LEU A 46 4.20 -4.62 -7.84
CA LEU A 46 3.02 -4.34 -8.65
C LEU A 46 2.08 -5.54 -8.65
N ILE A 47 0.88 -5.34 -8.15
CA ILE A 47 -0.20 -6.32 -8.22
C ILE A 47 -1.45 -5.53 -8.60
N PRO A 48 -1.76 -5.42 -9.91
CA PRO A 48 -2.92 -4.62 -10.32
C PRO A 48 -4.18 -5.06 -9.59
N MET A 49 -5.07 -4.12 -9.33
CA MET A 49 -6.24 -4.35 -8.49
C MET A 49 -7.01 -5.61 -8.91
N HIS A 50 -7.18 -5.83 -10.22
CA HIS A 50 -7.94 -6.99 -10.70
C HIS A 50 -7.23 -8.31 -10.44
N ALA A 51 -5.92 -8.30 -10.20
CA ALA A 51 -5.14 -9.51 -9.96
C ALA A 51 -5.03 -9.85 -8.48
N VAL A 52 -5.49 -8.95 -7.59
CA VAL A 52 -5.33 -9.16 -6.14
C VAL A 52 -5.95 -10.47 -5.67
N PRO A 53 -7.17 -10.84 -6.12
CA PRO A 53 -7.75 -12.11 -5.61
C PRO A 53 -6.89 -13.33 -5.93
N GLN A 54 -6.27 -13.39 -7.11
CA GLN A 54 -5.43 -14.53 -7.48
C GLN A 54 -4.10 -14.55 -6.72
N ARG A 55 -3.73 -13.43 -6.12
CA ARG A 55 -2.47 -13.29 -5.40
C ARG A 55 -2.68 -13.27 -3.88
N LEU A 56 -3.87 -13.68 -3.42
CA LEU A 56 -4.22 -13.57 -2.01
C LEU A 56 -3.24 -14.33 -1.09
N GLN A 57 -2.83 -15.53 -1.48
CA GLN A 57 -1.91 -16.30 -0.65
C GLN A 57 -0.57 -15.60 -0.49
N GLU A 58 -0.09 -15.00 -1.54
CA GLU A 58 1.16 -14.23 -1.48
C GLU A 58 1.02 -13.06 -0.53
N LEU A 59 -0.12 -12.37 -0.58
CA LEU A 59 -0.37 -11.22 0.27
C LEU A 59 -0.54 -11.62 1.72
N GLU A 60 -1.21 -12.74 1.96
CA GLU A 60 -1.34 -13.28 3.32
C GLU A 60 0.02 -13.58 3.92
N ALA A 61 0.90 -14.22 3.15
CA ALA A 61 2.22 -14.56 3.63
C ALA A 61 3.04 -13.31 3.94
N ALA A 62 2.96 -12.30 3.09
CA ALA A 62 3.68 -11.06 3.32
C ALA A 62 3.15 -10.34 4.56
N ALA A 63 1.84 -10.38 4.78
CA ALA A 63 1.22 -9.71 5.93
C ALA A 63 1.54 -10.37 7.25
N ASP A 64 1.97 -11.64 7.24
CA ASP A 64 2.40 -12.32 8.45
C ASP A 64 3.67 -11.70 9.01
N GLU A 65 4.47 -11.06 8.18
CA GLU A 65 5.76 -10.53 8.59
C GLU A 65 5.83 -9.02 8.59
N LYS A 66 5.07 -8.35 7.73
CA LYS A 66 5.17 -6.90 7.58
C LYS A 66 3.80 -6.31 7.29
N ILE A 67 3.69 -5.01 7.53
CA ILE A 67 2.47 -4.28 7.20
C ILE A 67 2.46 -4.04 5.69
N LEU A 68 1.34 -4.36 5.04
CA LEU A 68 1.18 -4.08 3.62
C LEU A 68 0.64 -2.66 3.47
N ILE A 69 1.41 -1.80 2.82
CA ILE A 69 0.96 -0.44 2.49
C ILE A 69 0.55 -0.47 1.02
N VAL A 70 -0.74 -0.38 0.78
CA VAL A 70 -1.32 -0.52 -0.55
C VAL A 70 -1.56 0.88 -1.12
N TYR A 71 -1.12 1.13 -2.35
CA TYR A 71 -1.31 2.46 -2.90
C TYR A 71 -1.80 2.40 -4.35
N CYS A 72 -2.44 3.51 -4.76
CA CYS A 72 -2.84 3.74 -6.13
C CYS A 72 -2.51 5.20 -6.45
N HIS A 73 -3.25 5.82 -7.39
CA HIS A 73 -2.92 7.20 -7.77
C HIS A 73 -3.27 8.17 -6.63
N HIS A 74 -4.52 8.13 -6.14
CA HIS A 74 -5.02 9.08 -5.13
C HIS A 74 -5.60 8.43 -3.88
N GLY A 75 -5.64 7.10 -3.80
CA GLY A 75 -6.11 6.42 -2.60
C GLY A 75 -7.46 5.73 -2.70
N VAL A 76 -8.17 5.86 -3.81
CA VAL A 76 -9.51 5.28 -3.94
C VAL A 76 -9.45 3.78 -4.21
N ARG A 77 -8.71 3.37 -5.25
CA ARG A 77 -8.58 1.95 -5.61
C ARG A 77 -7.92 1.17 -4.48
N SER A 78 -6.90 1.77 -3.85
CA SER A 78 -6.17 1.09 -2.79
C SER A 78 -7.02 0.89 -1.54
N LEU A 79 -7.90 1.85 -1.22
CA LEU A 79 -8.79 1.67 -0.09
C LEU A 79 -9.76 0.52 -0.33
N THR A 80 -10.29 0.42 -1.56
CA THR A 80 -11.17 -0.69 -1.93
C THR A 80 -10.45 -2.03 -1.76
N VAL A 81 -9.18 -2.10 -2.18
CA VAL A 81 -8.38 -3.32 -2.03
C VAL A 81 -8.17 -3.66 -0.57
N VAL A 82 -7.82 -2.67 0.26
CA VAL A 82 -7.60 -2.90 1.69
C VAL A 82 -8.87 -3.39 2.36
N GLU A 83 -10.01 -2.80 2.03
CA GLU A 83 -11.28 -3.24 2.59
C GLU A 83 -11.55 -4.71 2.24
N TRP A 84 -11.29 -5.09 0.99
CA TRP A 84 -11.48 -6.47 0.57
C TRP A 84 -10.49 -7.40 1.28
N LEU A 85 -9.22 -7.02 1.33
CA LEU A 85 -8.20 -7.85 1.99
C LEU A 85 -8.56 -8.11 3.45
N ARG A 86 -9.03 -7.09 4.15
CA ARG A 86 -9.40 -7.27 5.55
C ARG A 86 -10.60 -8.20 5.71
N ARG A 87 -11.53 -8.17 4.76
CA ARG A 87 -12.64 -9.13 4.79
C ARG A 87 -12.15 -10.56 4.56
N GLN A 88 -11.01 -10.72 3.88
CA GLN A 88 -10.40 -12.04 3.67
C GLN A 88 -9.52 -12.47 4.84
N GLY A 89 -9.43 -11.67 5.89
CA GLY A 89 -8.62 -11.99 7.04
C GLY A 89 -7.20 -11.42 7.02
N VAL A 90 -6.86 -10.64 5.99
CA VAL A 90 -5.54 -9.99 5.92
C VAL A 90 -5.67 -8.64 6.61
N GLU A 91 -5.32 -8.58 7.90
CA GLU A 91 -5.58 -7.39 8.72
C GLU A 91 -4.43 -6.41 8.75
N GLN A 92 -3.21 -6.87 8.50
CA GLN A 92 -2.04 -6.01 8.55
C GLN A 92 -1.82 -5.29 7.22
N CYS A 93 -2.80 -4.50 6.82
CA CYS A 93 -2.71 -3.71 5.60
C CYS A 93 -3.42 -2.38 5.76
N ALA A 94 -2.94 -1.36 5.05
CA ALA A 94 -3.54 -0.03 5.09
C ALA A 94 -3.35 0.64 3.74
N SER A 95 -4.30 1.50 3.38
CA SER A 95 -4.26 2.27 2.14
C SER A 95 -3.49 3.56 2.36
N LEU A 96 -2.57 3.87 1.46
CA LEU A 96 -1.78 5.10 1.53
C LEU A 96 -2.67 6.29 1.18
N ILE A 97 -2.91 7.16 2.15
CA ILE A 97 -3.74 8.34 1.96
C ILE A 97 -3.14 9.20 0.85
N GLY A 98 -3.98 9.58 -0.13
CA GLY A 98 -3.55 10.42 -1.24
C GLY A 98 -2.71 9.71 -2.27
N GLY A 99 -2.39 8.44 -2.08
CA GLY A 99 -1.69 7.61 -3.04
C GLY A 99 -0.31 8.14 -3.41
N ILE A 100 0.15 7.74 -4.59
CA ILE A 100 1.46 8.15 -5.07
C ILE A 100 1.52 9.67 -5.29
N ASP A 101 0.39 10.29 -5.58
CA ASP A 101 0.37 11.73 -5.79
C ASP A 101 0.78 12.49 -4.52
N LEU A 102 0.15 12.17 -3.39
CA LEU A 102 0.49 12.83 -2.13
C LEU A 102 1.88 12.42 -1.65
N TRP A 103 2.27 11.17 -1.88
CA TRP A 103 3.63 10.70 -1.57
C TRP A 103 4.67 11.56 -2.27
N SER A 104 4.46 11.82 -3.57
CA SER A 104 5.38 12.65 -4.33
C SER A 104 5.49 14.06 -3.75
N ARG A 105 4.36 14.60 -3.27
CA ARG A 105 4.35 15.97 -2.76
C ARG A 105 4.93 16.09 -1.36
N GLN A 106 4.80 15.05 -0.53
CA GLN A 106 5.17 15.14 0.88
C GLN A 106 6.40 14.36 1.28
N VAL A 107 6.72 13.28 0.56
CA VAL A 107 7.81 12.39 0.98
C VAL A 107 8.96 12.43 -0.01
N ASP A 108 8.68 12.20 -1.30
CA ASP A 108 9.75 12.11 -2.29
C ASP A 108 9.38 12.87 -3.56
N PRO A 109 9.83 14.13 -3.65
CA PRO A 109 9.49 14.98 -4.81
C PRO A 109 10.11 14.49 -6.12
N GLN A 110 11.01 13.52 -6.09
CA GLN A 110 11.56 12.95 -7.31
C GLN A 110 10.63 11.95 -7.98
N VAL A 111 9.62 11.45 -7.26
CA VAL A 111 8.61 10.59 -7.85
C VAL A 111 7.74 11.46 -8.76
N GLN A 112 7.67 11.05 -10.03
CA GLN A 112 6.96 11.83 -11.03
C GLN A 112 5.46 11.87 -10.73
N ARG A 113 4.87 13.04 -10.84
CA ARG A 113 3.41 13.19 -10.75
C ARG A 113 2.78 13.04 -12.13
N TYR A 114 1.55 12.54 -12.16
CA TYR A 114 0.86 12.37 -13.45
C TYR A 114 -0.64 12.54 -13.30
#